data_21b3764e697eef25f5d300f6626ad464
#
_entry.id   21b3764e697eef25f5d300f6626ad464
#
_cell.length_a   1.000
_cell.length_b   1.000
_cell.length_c   1.000
_cell.angle_alpha   90.00
_cell.angle_beta   90.00
_cell.angle_gamma   90.00
#
_symmetry.space_group_name_H-M   'P 1'
#
loop_
_entity.id
_entity.type
_entity.pdbx_description
1 polymer ?
#
loop_
_entity_poly.entity_id
_entity_poly.type
_entity_poly.pdbx_seq_one_letter_code
_entity_poly.pdbx_strand_id
1 'polypeptide(L)'
;GLNISKVYKIHEKIPFSLFSAAYNDSTGFYKDSRYTLQQEVIAWDSLVKPKTVVTNRNLNSYIWDVNFSGPIASVVNASHEDIAFTTFEGFANGGWTGAAATRDSTYTITGRKSYQLSWGNLVKSGLTSSKQYIVSYWSRNGSYSISGSTATLQGRTVNGWTYYEHSVTGVSSITVSGSGTSFIDELRLYPKSAQMGTYTYEELLGVKSLCDANNRISYYEYWGPGQLKLVKDEEGNILKRLEYRYMTTTGE
;
A
#
# COMPACT_ATOMS: atom_id res chain seq x y z
N GLY A 1 -21.25 2.24 13.84
CA GLY A 1 -21.15 0.81 13.49
C GLY A 1 -20.21 0.07 14.43
N LEU A 2 -20.44 -1.21 14.64
CA LEU A 2 -19.54 -2.07 15.42
C LEU A 2 -18.39 -2.52 14.52
N ASN A 3 -17.14 -2.26 14.95
CA ASN A 3 -15.95 -2.72 14.25
C ASN A 3 -15.20 -3.76 15.07
N ILE A 4 -14.73 -4.82 14.42
CA ILE A 4 -13.93 -5.85 15.06
C ILE A 4 -12.53 -5.27 15.30
N SER A 5 -12.19 -5.05 16.59
CA SER A 5 -10.86 -4.56 16.98
C SER A 5 -9.90 -5.68 17.35
N LYS A 6 -10.40 -6.81 17.81
CA LYS A 6 -9.58 -7.96 18.26
C LYS A 6 -10.16 -9.29 17.80
N VAL A 7 -9.27 -10.19 17.36
CA VAL A 7 -9.61 -11.58 17.01
C VAL A 7 -8.79 -12.51 17.89
N TYR A 8 -9.46 -13.46 18.53
CA TYR A 8 -8.85 -14.47 19.37
C TYR A 8 -9.09 -15.87 18.81
N LYS A 9 -8.15 -16.77 19.03
CA LYS A 9 -8.23 -18.18 18.62
C LYS A 9 -7.84 -19.12 19.76
N ILE A 10 -8.54 -20.24 19.87
CA ILE A 10 -8.13 -21.40 20.65
C ILE A 10 -7.50 -22.41 19.70
N HIS A 11 -6.32 -22.91 20.04
CA HIS A 11 -5.58 -23.88 19.22
C HIS A 11 -5.89 -25.33 19.60
N GLU A 12 -6.52 -25.56 20.76
CA GLU A 12 -6.86 -26.88 21.25
C GLU A 12 -8.37 -27.14 21.11
N LYS A 13 -8.73 -28.40 20.87
CA LYS A 13 -10.15 -28.84 20.96
C LYS A 13 -10.55 -28.86 22.42
N ILE A 14 -11.53 -28.04 22.78
CA ILE A 14 -12.06 -27.96 24.14
C ILE A 14 -13.49 -28.54 24.13
N PRO A 15 -13.81 -29.52 24.98
CA PRO A 15 -15.19 -29.90 25.22
C PRO A 15 -16.02 -28.70 25.65
N PHE A 16 -17.24 -28.57 25.14
CA PHE A 16 -18.13 -27.44 25.46
C PHE A 16 -18.35 -27.26 26.97
N SER A 17 -18.42 -28.37 27.71
CA SER A 17 -18.56 -28.40 29.18
C SER A 17 -17.39 -27.76 29.94
N LEU A 18 -16.21 -27.61 29.30
CA LEU A 18 -15.01 -26.98 29.88
C LEU A 18 -14.76 -25.58 29.36
N PHE A 19 -15.65 -25.09 28.51
CA PHE A 19 -15.53 -23.76 27.93
C PHE A 19 -15.98 -22.71 28.96
N SER A 20 -15.12 -21.77 29.27
CA SER A 20 -15.36 -20.68 30.22
C SER A 20 -15.31 -19.34 29.47
N ALA A 21 -16.45 -18.87 29.04
CA ALA A 21 -16.63 -17.53 28.55
C ALA A 21 -17.92 -16.94 29.12
N ALA A 22 -17.87 -15.69 29.55
CA ALA A 22 -19.01 -15.01 30.12
C ALA A 22 -19.07 -13.57 29.69
N TYR A 23 -20.26 -13.01 29.61
CA TYR A 23 -20.50 -11.58 29.49
C TYR A 23 -20.93 -11.04 30.85
N ASN A 24 -20.34 -9.93 31.27
CA ASN A 24 -20.72 -9.21 32.48
C ASN A 24 -20.92 -7.75 32.10
N ASP A 25 -22.07 -7.18 32.44
CA ASP A 25 -22.48 -5.81 32.10
C ASP A 25 -21.51 -4.73 32.61
N SER A 26 -20.79 -5.01 33.70
CA SER A 26 -19.83 -4.05 34.28
C SER A 26 -18.40 -4.20 33.77
N THR A 27 -18.00 -5.39 33.33
CA THR A 27 -16.62 -5.69 32.89
C THR A 27 -16.51 -6.10 31.41
N GLY A 28 -17.64 -6.26 30.70
CA GLY A 28 -17.71 -6.69 29.32
C GLY A 28 -17.52 -8.20 29.14
N PHE A 29 -17.01 -8.59 27.98
CA PHE A 29 -16.81 -9.99 27.62
C PHE A 29 -15.59 -10.57 28.32
N TYR A 30 -15.80 -11.62 29.14
CA TYR A 30 -14.74 -12.45 29.70
C TYR A 30 -14.49 -13.65 28.78
N LYS A 31 -13.26 -13.76 28.26
CA LYS A 31 -12.85 -14.89 27.43
C LYS A 31 -12.17 -15.97 28.26
N ASP A 32 -12.30 -17.23 27.81
CA ASP A 32 -11.52 -18.34 28.36
C ASP A 32 -10.00 -18.04 28.25
N SER A 33 -9.23 -18.38 29.28
CA SER A 33 -7.78 -18.10 29.37
C SER A 33 -6.93 -18.74 28.25
N ARG A 34 -7.46 -19.75 27.59
CA ARG A 34 -6.82 -20.47 26.48
C ARG A 34 -6.94 -19.74 25.13
N TYR A 35 -7.75 -18.68 25.05
CA TYR A 35 -7.78 -17.83 23.87
C TYR A 35 -6.50 -17.00 23.73
N THR A 36 -5.84 -17.15 22.60
CA THR A 36 -4.69 -16.32 22.23
C THR A 36 -5.10 -15.22 21.25
N LEU A 37 -4.61 -14.00 21.49
CA LEU A 37 -4.83 -12.88 20.59
C LEU A 37 -4.10 -13.15 19.28
N GLN A 38 -4.84 -13.19 18.17
CA GLN A 38 -4.29 -13.40 16.83
C GLN A 38 -4.15 -12.09 16.07
N GLN A 39 -5.11 -11.21 16.25
CA GLN A 39 -5.16 -9.95 15.52
C GLN A 39 -5.74 -8.84 16.39
N GLU A 40 -5.16 -7.66 16.31
CA GLU A 40 -5.66 -6.44 16.95
C GLU A 40 -5.48 -5.26 15.99
N VAL A 41 -6.55 -4.50 15.76
CA VAL A 41 -6.46 -3.20 15.09
C VAL A 41 -6.14 -2.15 16.13
N ILE A 42 -4.94 -1.57 16.05
CA ILE A 42 -4.43 -0.62 17.05
C ILE A 42 -4.55 0.85 16.60
N ALA A 43 -4.84 1.09 15.31
CA ALA A 43 -5.10 2.43 14.79
C ALA A 43 -6.11 2.38 13.65
N TRP A 44 -7.01 3.39 13.62
CA TRP A 44 -8.07 3.58 12.63
C TRP A 44 -7.95 4.95 11.97
N ASP A 45 -8.42 5.09 10.74
CA ASP A 45 -8.61 6.40 10.11
C ASP A 45 -10.00 6.99 10.45
N SER A 46 -10.26 8.20 9.96
CA SER A 46 -11.54 8.89 10.18
C SER A 46 -12.75 8.22 9.50
N LEU A 47 -12.53 7.34 8.55
CA LEU A 47 -13.54 6.54 7.84
C LEU A 47 -13.67 5.13 8.41
N VAL A 48 -13.05 4.89 9.57
CA VAL A 48 -13.05 3.61 10.27
C VAL A 48 -12.39 2.48 9.45
N LYS A 49 -11.41 2.83 8.60
CA LYS A 49 -10.55 1.86 7.94
C LYS A 49 -9.31 1.59 8.81
N PRO A 50 -8.84 0.34 8.93
CA PRO A 50 -7.70 0.03 9.78
C PRO A 50 -6.40 0.65 9.21
N LYS A 51 -5.73 1.47 9.99
CA LYS A 51 -4.41 2.04 9.65
C LYS A 51 -3.28 1.12 10.05
N THR A 52 -3.38 0.49 11.23
CA THR A 52 -2.37 -0.44 11.72
C THR A 52 -3.03 -1.62 12.42
N VAL A 53 -2.59 -2.80 12.03
CA VAL A 53 -3.09 -4.09 12.55
C VAL A 53 -1.90 -4.91 13.01
N VAL A 54 -1.95 -5.43 14.22
CA VAL A 54 -1.02 -6.43 14.72
C VAL A 54 -1.60 -7.81 14.43
N THR A 55 -0.88 -8.63 13.69
CA THR A 55 -1.25 -10.02 13.40
C THR A 55 -0.08 -10.91 13.75
N ASN A 56 -0.27 -11.86 14.68
CA ASN A 56 0.80 -12.76 15.14
C ASN A 56 2.08 -12.00 15.54
N ARG A 57 1.94 -10.88 16.26
CA ARG A 57 3.01 -9.96 16.71
C ARG A 57 3.69 -9.15 15.57
N ASN A 58 3.28 -9.30 14.32
CA ASN A 58 3.78 -8.49 13.21
C ASN A 58 2.90 -7.26 13.02
N LEU A 59 3.53 -6.10 12.86
CA LEU A 59 2.84 -4.88 12.48
C LEU A 59 2.53 -4.90 10.98
N ASN A 60 1.26 -4.65 10.63
CA ASN A 60 0.82 -4.45 9.26
C ASN A 60 0.13 -3.09 9.17
N SER A 61 0.62 -2.21 8.34
CA SER A 61 0.05 -0.88 8.16
C SER A 61 -0.46 -0.68 6.75
N TYR A 62 -1.50 0.15 6.62
CA TYR A 62 -2.20 0.38 5.37
C TYR A 62 -2.33 1.87 5.10
N ILE A 63 -2.23 2.26 3.84
CA ILE A 63 -2.59 3.59 3.36
C ILE A 63 -3.83 3.42 2.49
N TRP A 64 -4.86 4.23 2.76
CA TRP A 64 -6.15 4.21 2.07
C TRP A 64 -6.33 5.48 1.27
N ASP A 65 -7.02 5.38 0.15
CA ASP A 65 -7.60 6.51 -0.57
C ASP A 65 -9.12 6.47 -0.42
N VAL A 66 -9.74 7.64 -0.38
CA VAL A 66 -11.20 7.77 -0.18
C VAL A 66 -12.00 7.22 -1.36
N ASN A 67 -11.40 7.20 -2.55
CA ASN A 67 -12.06 6.79 -3.78
C ASN A 67 -12.03 5.27 -4.01
N PHE A 68 -11.27 4.50 -3.21
CA PHE A 68 -11.08 3.08 -3.45
C PHE A 68 -11.54 2.23 -2.26
N SER A 69 -12.07 1.05 -2.57
CA SER A 69 -12.51 0.08 -1.57
C SER A 69 -11.35 -0.68 -0.90
N GLY A 70 -10.20 -0.75 -1.56
CA GLY A 70 -8.97 -1.38 -1.08
C GLY A 70 -7.90 -0.39 -0.64
N PRO A 71 -6.88 -0.83 0.12
CA PRO A 71 -5.73 0.01 0.46
C PRO A 71 -4.87 0.26 -0.78
N ILE A 72 -4.34 1.47 -0.92
CA ILE A 72 -3.37 1.81 -1.97
C ILE A 72 -1.95 1.37 -1.61
N ALA A 73 -1.65 1.14 -0.33
CA ALA A 73 -0.43 0.51 0.12
C ALA A 73 -0.67 -0.41 1.31
N SER A 74 0.09 -1.52 1.36
CA SER A 74 0.15 -2.48 2.46
C SER A 74 1.62 -2.67 2.84
N VAL A 75 1.93 -2.49 4.12
CA VAL A 75 3.30 -2.50 4.62
C VAL A 75 3.42 -3.43 5.81
N VAL A 76 4.34 -4.38 5.71
CA VAL A 76 4.67 -5.30 6.81
C VAL A 76 5.87 -4.75 7.57
N ASN A 77 5.84 -4.86 8.90
CA ASN A 77 6.90 -4.44 9.82
C ASN A 77 7.15 -2.91 9.85
N ALA A 78 6.07 -2.13 9.76
CA ALA A 78 6.12 -0.68 9.95
C ALA A 78 4.86 -0.15 10.64
N SER A 79 4.99 0.95 11.39
CA SER A 79 3.86 1.73 11.86
C SER A 79 3.35 2.66 10.75
N HIS A 80 2.09 3.06 10.80
CA HIS A 80 1.49 3.94 9.81
C HIS A 80 2.18 5.32 9.74
N GLU A 81 2.71 5.81 10.84
CA GLU A 81 3.43 7.09 10.94
C GLU A 81 4.76 7.07 10.16
N ASP A 82 5.38 5.89 10.05
CA ASP A 82 6.68 5.69 9.38
C ASP A 82 6.58 5.39 7.89
N ILE A 83 5.39 5.46 7.30
CA ILE A 83 5.17 5.16 5.89
C ILE A 83 4.51 6.32 5.16
N ALA A 84 4.77 6.41 3.87
CA ALA A 84 4.03 7.27 2.94
C ALA A 84 4.07 6.67 1.52
N PHE A 85 2.99 6.86 0.77
CA PHE A 85 2.89 6.34 -0.59
C PHE A 85 1.94 7.17 -1.45
N THR A 86 2.31 7.46 -2.69
CA THR A 86 1.42 8.04 -3.68
C THR A 86 1.78 7.61 -5.10
N THR A 87 0.77 7.28 -5.90
CA THR A 87 0.80 7.17 -7.36
C THR A 87 0.13 8.37 -8.02
N PHE A 88 -0.24 9.39 -7.24
CA PHE A 88 -0.91 10.61 -7.69
C PHE A 88 -2.31 10.40 -8.30
N GLU A 89 -2.90 9.21 -8.16
CA GLU A 89 -4.23 8.88 -8.70
C GLU A 89 -5.35 9.64 -7.98
N GLY A 90 -5.27 9.69 -6.64
CA GLY A 90 -6.29 10.29 -5.79
C GLY A 90 -5.99 11.73 -5.40
N PHE A 91 -6.90 12.31 -4.61
CA PHE A 91 -6.72 13.62 -3.98
C PHE A 91 -5.80 13.53 -2.74
N ALA A 92 -5.81 12.39 -2.06
CA ALA A 92 -4.94 12.14 -0.92
C ALA A 92 -3.53 11.77 -1.40
N ASN A 93 -2.52 12.41 -0.80
CA ASN A 93 -1.11 12.14 -1.15
C ASN A 93 -0.48 11.05 -0.26
N GLY A 94 -1.29 10.19 0.39
CA GLY A 94 -0.84 9.01 1.13
C GLY A 94 0.23 9.25 2.19
N GLY A 95 0.11 10.34 2.95
CA GLY A 95 1.07 10.74 3.99
C GLY A 95 2.12 11.76 3.53
N TRP A 96 2.21 12.07 2.23
CA TRP A 96 3.00 13.17 1.71
C TRP A 96 2.22 14.49 1.76
N THR A 97 2.91 15.60 1.94
CA THR A 97 2.38 16.98 1.91
C THR A 97 3.12 17.82 0.88
N GLY A 98 2.61 19.00 0.53
CA GLY A 98 3.26 19.94 -0.38
C GLY A 98 3.01 19.70 -1.88
N ALA A 99 2.38 18.61 -2.27
CA ALA A 99 2.04 18.35 -3.67
C ALA A 99 1.03 19.39 -4.18
N ALA A 100 1.28 19.96 -5.36
CA ALA A 100 0.28 20.74 -6.10
C ALA A 100 -0.91 19.82 -6.50
N ALA A 101 -2.04 20.42 -6.84
CA ALA A 101 -3.21 19.68 -7.34
C ALA A 101 -3.03 19.15 -8.77
N THR A 102 -2.12 19.75 -9.53
CA THR A 102 -1.84 19.36 -10.93
C THR A 102 -1.29 17.95 -11.01
N ARG A 103 -1.76 17.19 -11.98
CA ARG A 103 -1.31 15.82 -12.32
C ARG A 103 -1.11 15.73 -13.83
N ASP A 104 -0.21 14.85 -14.25
CA ASP A 104 -0.03 14.47 -15.65
C ASP A 104 -0.72 13.13 -15.92
N SER A 105 -1.31 12.98 -17.09
CA SER A 105 -1.91 11.72 -17.55
C SER A 105 -1.27 11.21 -18.86
N THR A 106 -0.23 11.89 -19.34
CA THR A 106 0.47 11.50 -20.57
C THR A 106 1.44 10.36 -20.32
N TYR A 107 2.12 10.40 -19.18
CA TYR A 107 3.15 9.43 -18.82
C TYR A 107 2.88 8.85 -17.45
N THR A 108 2.71 7.54 -17.36
CA THR A 108 2.52 6.80 -16.10
C THR A 108 3.28 5.50 -16.14
N ILE A 109 3.74 5.00 -15.00
CA ILE A 109 4.24 3.63 -14.86
C ILE A 109 3.16 2.74 -14.22
N THR A 110 2.38 3.27 -13.28
CA THR A 110 1.21 2.62 -12.73
C THR A 110 -0.01 3.53 -12.81
N GLY A 111 -1.21 2.98 -12.71
CA GLY A 111 -2.43 3.77 -12.74
C GLY A 111 -2.64 4.58 -14.03
N ARG A 112 -2.98 5.87 -13.86
CA ARG A 112 -3.33 6.81 -14.95
C ARG A 112 -2.68 8.19 -14.80
N LYS A 113 -2.00 8.46 -13.68
CA LYS A 113 -1.45 9.78 -13.36
C LYS A 113 -0.03 9.69 -12.85
N SER A 114 0.71 10.77 -13.05
CA SER A 114 2.03 11.00 -12.49
C SER A 114 2.17 12.46 -12.07
N TYR A 115 3.34 12.85 -11.59
CA TYR A 115 3.59 14.17 -11.04
C TYR A 115 4.92 14.76 -11.53
N GLN A 116 5.00 16.08 -11.66
CA GLN A 116 6.26 16.80 -11.88
C GLN A 116 6.66 17.53 -10.58
N LEU A 117 7.87 17.28 -10.09
CA LEU A 117 8.35 17.94 -8.88
C LEU A 117 8.59 19.46 -9.04
N SER A 118 8.64 19.96 -10.27
CA SER A 118 8.64 21.40 -10.57
C SER A 118 7.33 22.11 -10.17
N TRP A 119 6.23 21.37 -10.00
CA TRP A 119 4.95 21.91 -9.51
C TRP A 119 4.89 22.09 -8.00
N GLY A 120 5.78 21.41 -7.25
CA GLY A 120 5.90 21.49 -5.81
C GLY A 120 6.64 20.30 -5.23
N ASN A 121 7.38 20.55 -4.16
CA ASN A 121 8.10 19.51 -3.43
C ASN A 121 7.13 18.67 -2.61
N LEU A 122 7.51 17.41 -2.38
CA LEU A 122 6.77 16.50 -1.51
C LEU A 122 7.51 16.34 -0.19
N VAL A 123 6.79 16.45 0.91
CA VAL A 123 7.38 16.39 2.26
C VAL A 123 6.66 15.35 3.09
N LYS A 124 7.42 14.52 3.79
CA LYS A 124 6.94 13.66 4.87
C LYS A 124 7.65 14.02 6.16
N SER A 125 6.88 14.42 7.17
CA SER A 125 7.36 14.77 8.51
C SER A 125 6.89 13.74 9.55
N GLY A 126 7.40 13.87 10.78
CA GLY A 126 7.02 13.02 11.92
C GLY A 126 7.72 11.66 11.90
N LEU A 127 8.86 11.54 11.21
CA LEU A 127 9.65 10.32 11.16
C LEU A 127 10.49 10.14 12.42
N THR A 128 10.80 8.90 12.75
CA THR A 128 11.69 8.55 13.87
C THR A 128 13.15 8.63 13.42
N SER A 129 13.89 9.65 13.88
CA SER A 129 15.26 9.93 13.41
C SER A 129 16.29 8.81 13.69
N SER A 130 16.02 7.91 14.64
CA SER A 130 16.86 6.74 14.90
C SER A 130 16.65 5.59 13.91
N LYS A 131 15.63 5.65 13.05
CA LYS A 131 15.36 4.63 12.02
C LYS A 131 16.05 4.96 10.71
N GLN A 132 16.35 3.91 9.94
CA GLN A 132 16.69 4.02 8.53
C GLN A 132 15.45 3.88 7.67
N TYR A 133 15.34 4.71 6.65
CA TYR A 133 14.22 4.70 5.71
C TYR A 133 14.72 4.46 4.28
N ILE A 134 13.83 3.90 3.48
CA ILE A 134 13.94 3.84 2.03
C ILE A 134 12.94 4.82 1.44
N VAL A 135 13.42 5.67 0.52
CA VAL A 135 12.57 6.43 -0.41
C VAL A 135 12.80 5.86 -1.78
N SER A 136 11.76 5.34 -2.41
CA SER A 136 11.88 4.80 -3.77
C SER A 136 10.78 5.36 -4.67
N TYR A 137 11.09 5.40 -5.97
CA TYR A 137 10.17 5.92 -7.00
C TYR A 137 10.59 5.47 -8.39
N TRP A 138 9.66 5.61 -9.32
CA TRP A 138 9.96 5.55 -10.73
C TRP A 138 10.03 6.98 -11.30
N SER A 139 11.00 7.24 -12.16
CA SER A 139 11.23 8.55 -12.78
C SER A 139 11.46 8.43 -14.27
N ARG A 140 10.95 9.42 -15.02
CA ARG A 140 11.43 9.72 -16.36
C ARG A 140 12.40 10.91 -16.26
N ASN A 141 13.59 10.76 -16.85
CA ASN A 141 14.66 11.80 -16.93
C ASN A 141 15.46 12.02 -15.63
N GLY A 142 15.85 10.94 -14.94
CA GLY A 142 16.89 10.97 -13.92
C GLY A 142 16.39 10.92 -12.48
N SER A 143 17.32 10.96 -11.54
CA SER A 143 17.05 10.92 -10.11
C SER A 143 16.69 12.28 -9.55
N TYR A 144 15.97 12.28 -8.42
CA TYR A 144 15.59 13.48 -7.69
C TYR A 144 16.44 13.68 -6.43
N SER A 145 16.41 14.90 -5.89
CA SER A 145 17.04 15.21 -4.61
C SER A 145 16.13 14.75 -3.47
N ILE A 146 16.69 13.94 -2.58
CA ILE A 146 16.05 13.47 -1.36
C ILE A 146 16.84 13.98 -0.18
N SER A 147 16.22 14.80 0.69
CA SER A 147 16.89 15.32 1.87
C SER A 147 17.30 14.20 2.83
N GLY A 148 18.53 14.25 3.35
CA GLY A 148 19.07 13.21 4.23
C GLY A 148 19.44 11.90 3.52
N SER A 149 19.44 11.88 2.17
CA SER A 149 19.92 10.72 1.41
C SER A 149 21.40 10.47 1.66
N THR A 150 21.74 9.25 2.05
CA THR A 150 23.12 8.80 2.28
C THR A 150 23.65 7.90 1.18
N ALA A 151 22.75 7.31 0.38
CA ALA A 151 23.08 6.49 -0.77
C ALA A 151 21.91 6.49 -1.76
N THR A 152 22.23 6.42 -3.05
CA THR A 152 21.25 6.30 -4.15
C THR A 152 21.60 5.09 -5.00
N LEU A 153 20.60 4.25 -5.25
CA LEU A 153 20.64 3.13 -6.17
C LEU A 153 19.79 3.46 -7.39
N GLN A 154 20.37 3.30 -8.59
CA GLN A 154 19.61 3.27 -9.83
C GLN A 154 19.35 1.81 -10.22
N GLY A 155 18.10 1.48 -10.37
CA GLY A 155 17.64 0.15 -10.80
C GLY A 155 17.38 0.09 -12.31
N ARG A 156 16.48 -0.81 -12.70
CA ARG A 156 16.12 -1.07 -14.09
C ARG A 156 15.33 0.07 -14.72
N THR A 157 15.36 0.10 -16.06
CA THR A 157 14.53 0.99 -16.87
C THR A 157 13.51 0.17 -17.66
N VAL A 158 12.24 0.57 -17.61
CA VAL A 158 11.11 -0.05 -18.31
C VAL A 158 10.25 1.03 -18.94
N ASN A 159 9.96 0.95 -20.22
CA ASN A 159 9.09 1.89 -20.95
C ASN A 159 9.47 3.38 -20.74
N GLY A 160 10.76 3.68 -20.61
CA GLY A 160 11.29 5.04 -20.38
C GLY A 160 11.20 5.50 -18.92
N TRP A 161 10.78 4.65 -17.99
CA TRP A 161 10.81 4.89 -16.56
C TRP A 161 11.96 4.14 -15.91
N THR A 162 12.74 4.84 -15.09
CA THR A 162 13.87 4.25 -14.33
C THR A 162 13.51 4.23 -12.85
N TYR A 163 13.74 3.10 -12.21
CA TYR A 163 13.59 2.94 -10.76
C TYR A 163 14.77 3.57 -10.03
N TYR A 164 14.48 4.32 -8.96
CA TYR A 164 15.48 4.86 -8.03
C TYR A 164 15.11 4.52 -6.59
N GLU A 165 16.15 4.28 -5.78
CA GLU A 165 16.04 4.04 -4.35
C GLU A 165 17.07 4.85 -3.60
N HIS A 166 16.66 5.49 -2.51
CA HIS A 166 17.53 6.27 -1.62
C HIS A 166 17.46 5.71 -0.22
N SER A 167 18.63 5.50 0.40
CA SER A 167 18.74 5.24 1.83
C SER A 167 18.81 6.56 2.60
N VAL A 168 17.98 6.72 3.63
CA VAL A 168 17.88 7.96 4.42
C VAL A 168 18.00 7.61 5.90
N THR A 169 18.80 8.39 6.64
CA THR A 169 19.02 8.21 8.08
C THR A 169 19.14 9.53 8.81
N GLY A 170 18.87 9.52 10.12
CA GLY A 170 19.15 10.67 10.99
C GLY A 170 18.18 11.85 10.84
N VAL A 171 17.02 11.66 10.20
CA VAL A 171 16.07 12.75 9.90
C VAL A 171 14.70 12.50 10.49
N SER A 172 14.01 13.56 10.89
CA SER A 172 12.59 13.53 11.30
C SER A 172 11.64 13.99 10.20
N SER A 173 12.21 14.48 9.07
CA SER A 173 11.44 14.90 7.89
C SER A 173 12.25 14.65 6.63
N ILE A 174 11.56 14.26 5.57
CA ILE A 174 12.15 14.02 4.24
C ILE A 174 11.44 14.94 3.23
N THR A 175 12.24 15.60 2.39
CA THR A 175 11.77 16.38 1.24
C THR A 175 12.25 15.72 -0.03
N VAL A 176 11.32 15.49 -0.95
CA VAL A 176 11.58 15.06 -2.33
C VAL A 176 11.43 16.28 -3.22
N SER A 177 12.50 16.65 -3.90
CA SER A 177 12.54 17.85 -4.74
C SER A 177 13.23 17.59 -6.08
N GLY A 178 12.81 18.33 -7.09
CA GLY A 178 13.37 18.25 -8.42
C GLY A 178 13.05 19.49 -9.24
N SER A 179 13.70 19.63 -10.39
CA SER A 179 13.50 20.73 -11.33
C SER A 179 13.25 20.16 -12.73
N GLY A 180 12.72 21.02 -13.61
CA GLY A 180 12.48 20.65 -15.01
C GLY A 180 11.21 19.84 -15.21
N THR A 181 11.14 19.14 -16.34
CA THR A 181 9.96 18.42 -16.83
C THR A 181 10.01 16.91 -16.54
N SER A 182 10.74 16.50 -15.50
CA SER A 182 10.84 15.09 -15.12
C SER A 182 9.59 14.64 -14.38
N PHE A 183 9.10 13.45 -14.70
CA PHE A 183 7.92 12.85 -14.06
C PHE A 183 8.33 11.84 -13.00
N ILE A 184 7.59 11.82 -11.90
CA ILE A 184 7.71 10.86 -10.81
C ILE A 184 6.39 10.10 -10.64
N ASP A 185 6.49 8.82 -10.35
CA ASP A 185 5.36 7.94 -10.03
C ASP A 185 5.79 6.88 -9.01
N GLU A 186 4.84 6.21 -8.37
CA GLU A 186 5.11 5.18 -7.35
C GLU A 186 6.05 5.66 -6.24
N LEU A 187 5.81 6.86 -5.69
CA LEU A 187 6.65 7.41 -4.64
C LEU A 187 6.33 6.76 -3.30
N ARG A 188 7.28 5.99 -2.79
CA ARG A 188 7.21 5.19 -1.56
C ARG A 188 8.18 5.72 -0.51
N LEU A 189 7.78 5.64 0.76
CA LEU A 189 8.64 5.80 1.92
C LEU A 189 8.27 4.77 2.96
N TYR A 190 9.26 4.03 3.47
CA TYR A 190 9.08 3.01 4.49
C TYR A 190 10.39 2.74 5.24
N PRO A 191 10.35 2.21 6.49
CA PRO A 191 11.55 1.76 7.20
C PRO A 191 12.30 0.68 6.40
N LYS A 192 13.63 0.72 6.40
CA LYS A 192 14.47 -0.25 5.67
C LYS A 192 14.19 -1.72 6.03
N SER A 193 13.73 -1.98 7.26
CA SER A 193 13.35 -3.32 7.72
C SER A 193 11.94 -3.75 7.30
N ALA A 194 11.17 -2.87 6.65
CA ALA A 194 9.79 -3.13 6.23
C ALA A 194 9.71 -3.60 4.78
N GLN A 195 8.55 -4.12 4.40
CA GLN A 195 8.21 -4.50 3.03
C GLN A 195 6.91 -3.82 2.63
N MET A 196 6.92 -3.10 1.51
CA MET A 196 5.77 -2.36 1.01
C MET A 196 5.31 -2.91 -0.34
N GLY A 197 4.03 -3.29 -0.42
CA GLY A 197 3.31 -3.54 -1.66
C GLY A 197 2.32 -2.42 -1.93
N THR A 198 2.14 -2.01 -3.18
CA THR A 198 1.30 -0.88 -3.57
C THR A 198 0.33 -1.24 -4.68
N TYR A 199 -0.81 -0.55 -4.74
CA TYR A 199 -1.92 -0.89 -5.61
C TYR A 199 -2.48 0.35 -6.29
N THR A 200 -2.83 0.23 -7.57
CA THR A 200 -3.77 1.14 -8.24
C THR A 200 -5.04 0.40 -8.60
N TYR A 201 -6.11 1.13 -8.80
CA TYR A 201 -7.43 0.55 -9.05
C TYR A 201 -8.07 1.12 -10.32
N GLU A 202 -8.82 0.27 -10.99
CA GLU A 202 -9.77 0.65 -12.03
C GLU A 202 -11.16 0.65 -11.42
N GLU A 203 -11.90 1.78 -11.58
CA GLU A 203 -13.26 1.89 -11.04
C GLU A 203 -14.14 0.72 -11.49
N LEU A 204 -14.91 0.17 -10.56
CA LEU A 204 -15.83 -0.95 -10.74
C LEU A 204 -15.21 -2.28 -11.19
N LEU A 205 -13.92 -2.31 -11.56
CA LEU A 205 -13.26 -3.52 -12.05
C LEU A 205 -12.38 -4.19 -11.00
N GLY A 206 -11.56 -3.43 -10.27
CA GLY A 206 -10.66 -3.95 -9.26
C GLY A 206 -9.23 -3.40 -9.36
N VAL A 207 -8.25 -4.19 -8.94
CA VAL A 207 -6.83 -3.81 -8.98
C VAL A 207 -6.37 -3.67 -10.44
N LYS A 208 -5.86 -2.49 -10.81
CA LYS A 208 -5.28 -2.20 -12.13
C LYS A 208 -3.81 -2.55 -12.20
N SER A 209 -3.05 -2.22 -11.15
CA SER A 209 -1.66 -2.63 -11.00
C SER A 209 -1.32 -2.94 -9.56
N LEU A 210 -0.38 -3.86 -9.39
CA LEU A 210 0.29 -4.20 -8.14
C LEU A 210 1.78 -4.00 -8.35
N CYS A 211 2.43 -3.25 -7.47
CA CYS A 211 3.88 -3.22 -7.39
C CYS A 211 4.32 -3.84 -6.07
N ASP A 212 5.06 -4.95 -6.12
CA ASP A 212 5.44 -5.74 -4.95
C ASP A 212 6.59 -5.09 -4.14
N ALA A 213 7.02 -5.77 -3.08
CA ALA A 213 8.12 -5.30 -2.22
C ALA A 213 9.48 -5.28 -2.94
N ASN A 214 9.64 -6.00 -4.06
CA ASN A 214 10.83 -6.00 -4.91
C ASN A 214 10.70 -5.03 -6.10
N ASN A 215 9.67 -4.16 -6.07
CA ASN A 215 9.34 -3.22 -7.13
C ASN A 215 9.02 -3.85 -8.48
N ARG A 216 8.55 -5.11 -8.50
CA ARG A 216 8.01 -5.76 -9.70
C ARG A 216 6.57 -5.33 -9.88
N ILE A 217 6.23 -4.90 -11.10
CA ILE A 217 4.90 -4.40 -11.41
C ILE A 217 4.14 -5.47 -12.19
N SER A 218 2.92 -5.76 -11.74
CA SER A 218 1.95 -6.59 -12.45
C SER A 218 0.75 -5.74 -12.82
N TYR A 219 0.29 -5.85 -14.07
CA TYR A 219 -0.88 -5.16 -14.59
C TYR A 219 -2.02 -6.16 -14.79
N TYR A 220 -3.24 -5.72 -14.46
CA TYR A 220 -4.46 -6.52 -14.50
C TYR A 220 -5.43 -5.93 -15.51
N GLU A 221 -5.90 -6.74 -16.45
CA GLU A 221 -6.95 -6.40 -17.42
C GLU A 221 -8.20 -7.23 -17.15
N TYR A 222 -9.35 -6.65 -17.38
CA TYR A 222 -10.64 -7.26 -17.10
C TYR A 222 -11.55 -7.29 -18.33
N TRP A 223 -12.40 -8.31 -18.44
CA TRP A 223 -13.53 -8.34 -19.37
C TRP A 223 -14.68 -7.48 -18.85
N GLY A 224 -14.85 -7.40 -17.54
CA GLY A 224 -15.90 -6.69 -16.82
C GLY A 224 -15.73 -6.86 -15.31
N PRO A 225 -16.63 -6.32 -14.48
CA PRO A 225 -16.56 -6.42 -13.02
C PRO A 225 -16.37 -7.86 -12.53
N GLY A 226 -15.32 -8.09 -11.76
CA GLY A 226 -14.99 -9.41 -11.21
C GLY A 226 -14.44 -10.44 -12.20
N GLN A 227 -14.27 -10.09 -13.49
CA GLN A 227 -13.80 -11.00 -14.53
C GLN A 227 -12.40 -10.64 -15.00
N LEU A 228 -11.38 -11.13 -14.29
CA LEU A 228 -9.99 -10.94 -14.67
C LEU A 228 -9.69 -11.59 -16.02
N LYS A 229 -9.15 -10.84 -16.98
CA LYS A 229 -8.81 -11.30 -18.33
C LYS A 229 -7.35 -11.70 -18.45
N LEU A 230 -6.45 -10.79 -18.10
CA LEU A 230 -5.00 -10.97 -18.23
C LEU A 230 -4.27 -10.45 -17.00
N VAL A 231 -3.15 -11.06 -16.69
CA VAL A 231 -2.09 -10.50 -15.86
C VAL A 231 -0.84 -10.38 -16.70
N LYS A 232 -0.21 -9.22 -16.70
CA LYS A 232 1.04 -8.92 -17.42
C LYS A 232 2.11 -8.44 -16.45
N ASP A 233 3.37 -8.66 -16.79
CA ASP A 233 4.49 -8.03 -16.11
C ASP A 233 4.73 -6.58 -16.61
N GLU A 234 5.75 -5.93 -16.05
CA GLU A 234 6.12 -4.55 -16.40
C GLU A 234 6.63 -4.37 -17.84
N GLU A 235 7.04 -5.45 -18.50
CA GLU A 235 7.49 -5.46 -19.91
C GLU A 235 6.34 -5.75 -20.87
N GLY A 236 5.14 -6.09 -20.33
CA GLY A 236 3.94 -6.42 -21.10
C GLY A 236 3.80 -7.90 -21.45
N ASN A 237 4.69 -8.78 -20.95
CA ASN A 237 4.57 -10.22 -21.15
C ASN A 237 3.37 -10.76 -20.38
N ILE A 238 2.63 -11.68 -20.98
CA ILE A 238 1.46 -12.29 -20.36
C ILE A 238 1.90 -13.34 -19.36
N LEU A 239 1.65 -13.11 -18.08
CA LEU A 239 1.90 -14.06 -16.99
C LEU A 239 0.71 -15.01 -16.81
N LYS A 240 -0.52 -14.52 -17.04
CA LYS A 240 -1.74 -15.31 -16.87
C LYS A 240 -2.82 -14.81 -17.81
N ARG A 241 -3.57 -15.76 -18.41
CA ARG A 241 -4.78 -15.51 -19.18
C ARG A 241 -5.95 -16.34 -18.63
N LEU A 242 -7.12 -15.74 -18.48
CA LEU A 242 -8.32 -16.43 -18.03
C LEU A 242 -9.40 -16.37 -19.09
N GLU A 243 -10.08 -17.49 -19.28
CA GLU A 243 -11.23 -17.63 -20.16
C GLU A 243 -12.41 -18.16 -19.33
N TYR A 244 -13.56 -17.51 -19.48
CA TYR A 244 -14.78 -17.87 -18.76
C TYR A 244 -15.72 -18.60 -19.70
N ARG A 245 -16.22 -19.76 -19.28
CA ARG A 245 -17.27 -20.51 -20.00
C ARG A 245 -18.51 -20.50 -19.14
N TYR A 246 -19.59 -20.01 -19.69
CA TYR A 246 -20.90 -20.08 -19.06
C TYR A 246 -21.60 -21.37 -19.49
N MET A 247 -22.19 -22.09 -18.54
CA MET A 247 -23.11 -23.17 -18.88
C MET A 247 -24.35 -22.56 -19.55
N THR A 248 -24.54 -22.86 -20.82
CA THR A 248 -25.85 -22.66 -21.45
C THR A 248 -26.75 -23.79 -20.98
N THR A 249 -27.73 -23.50 -20.13
CA THR A 249 -28.86 -24.41 -19.92
C THR A 249 -29.62 -24.47 -21.26
N THR A 250 -29.36 -25.49 -22.06
CA THR A 250 -30.33 -25.91 -23.07
C THR A 250 -31.55 -26.39 -22.31
N GLY A 251 -32.56 -25.53 -22.20
CA GLY A 251 -33.88 -25.96 -21.75
C GLY A 251 -34.41 -27.03 -22.70
N GLU A 252 -34.68 -28.21 -22.17
CA GLU A 252 -35.63 -29.14 -22.76
C GLU A 252 -37.06 -28.64 -22.51
#